data_c6b11ff093f729af5f2b6c10e1362d7b
#
_entry.id   c6b11ff093f729af5f2b6c10e1362d7b
#
_cell.length_a   1.000
_cell.length_b   1.000
_cell.length_c   1.000
_cell.angle_alpha   90.00
_cell.angle_beta   90.00
_cell.angle_gamma   90.00
#
_symmetry.space_group_name_H-M   'P 1'
#
loop_
_entity.id
_entity.type
_entity.pdbx_description
1 polymer ?
#
loop_
_entity_poly.entity_id
_entity_poly.type
_entity_poly.pdbx_seq_one_letter_code
_entity_poly.pdbx_strand_id
1 'polypeptide(L)'
;MTSRRDFLKKSGLAMAGLSLLNRSPLHSAIGAAAQTAGDLMSKRPPLDKRKFVSEAVDEEIRRVQGDIGNRDLAWIFGNCYPNTLDTTVQFAMIDGRPDTFVITGDIDAMWLRDSSAQVWPYLPLVTQDPKLKELIAGVINRQTKCILLDPYANAFNYGPTGSPFDKDLTTMKPGIHERKWEVDSLCYPIRLAHRYWKETGDTSPFDGKWRDAMKLVVKTFRQQQRKDGRGPYKFQRVTAVQTDTVAGGGYGNPIKPVGMIVSIFRPSDDSTIFPFLVPSNLFAVHVLKLLAEMSRDIMKDEKFAGDCSSLADEVYEAVQRFAVVNHETFGDMYAYEVDGYGDHSFMDDANAPSLLSLPYLDCVPESDQVYQNTRQFLFSGSNPYYFKGAAGDGIGSAHTGLGKIWPIAIMMRAFTSRNDNEISRCLSTLVESSAGTGFMHESFDENDPKKFTRSWFAWANTLFGELIIRLQKEKPYLLS
;
A
#
# COMPACT_ATOMS: atom_id res chain seq x y z
N MET A 1 33.96 -24.17 13.86
CA MET A 1 32.78 -25.09 13.91
C MET A 1 32.38 -25.23 15.36
N THR A 2 31.52 -24.35 15.82
CA THR A 2 30.95 -24.40 17.20
C THR A 2 29.47 -24.77 17.07
N SER A 3 29.12 -25.86 17.69
CA SER A 3 27.86 -26.58 17.59
C SER A 3 26.70 -25.83 18.24
N ARG A 4 25.50 -25.91 17.66
CA ARG A 4 24.20 -25.38 18.14
C ARG A 4 23.82 -25.80 19.57
N ARG A 5 24.61 -26.67 20.26
CA ARG A 5 24.35 -27.15 21.59
C ARG A 5 24.88 -26.26 22.71
N ASP A 6 25.76 -25.32 22.42
CA ASP A 6 26.41 -24.49 23.49
C ASP A 6 25.65 -23.18 23.79
N PHE A 7 24.64 -22.83 23.01
CA PHE A 7 23.84 -21.62 23.22
C PHE A 7 22.70 -21.80 24.26
N LEU A 8 22.30 -23.05 24.55
CA LEU A 8 21.16 -23.34 25.41
C LEU A 8 21.50 -23.62 26.86
N LYS A 9 22.76 -23.48 27.28
CA LYS A 9 23.20 -23.78 28.65
C LYS A 9 23.51 -22.57 29.55
N LYS A 10 23.22 -21.34 29.12
CA LYS A 10 23.51 -20.13 29.96
C LYS A 10 22.29 -19.34 30.43
N SER A 11 21.11 -19.90 30.44
CA SER A 11 19.92 -19.24 31.03
C SER A 11 19.18 -20.17 31.98
N GLY A 12 19.80 -20.51 33.08
CA GLY A 12 19.15 -21.27 34.12
C GLY A 12 19.98 -21.17 35.39
N LEU A 13 19.58 -20.29 36.29
CA LEU A 13 19.63 -20.44 37.75
C LEU A 13 19.43 -19.08 38.42
N ALA A 14 18.26 -18.88 39.01
CA ALA A 14 18.07 -18.31 40.32
C ALA A 14 16.58 -18.40 40.70
N MET A 15 16.21 -19.50 41.29
CA MET A 15 15.03 -19.60 42.16
C MET A 15 15.56 -19.87 43.56
N ALA A 16 15.05 -19.14 44.55
CA ALA A 16 14.61 -19.68 45.82
C ALA A 16 14.40 -18.60 46.88
N GLY A 17 13.23 -18.63 47.46
CA GLY A 17 12.90 -18.57 48.87
C GLY A 17 12.49 -17.16 49.35
N LEU A 18 11.44 -16.93 50.08
CA LEU A 18 10.62 -17.69 51.01
C LEU A 18 9.32 -16.92 51.30
N SER A 19 8.30 -17.67 51.56
CA SER A 19 6.98 -17.31 52.09
C SER A 19 6.99 -16.57 53.44
N LEU A 20 5.96 -15.76 53.72
CA LEU A 20 4.98 -15.95 54.80
C LEU A 20 4.04 -14.72 54.97
N LEU A 21 2.75 -14.99 54.84
CA LEU A 21 1.58 -14.54 55.59
C LEU A 21 1.53 -13.10 56.17
N ASN A 22 0.58 -12.26 55.67
CA ASN A 22 -0.52 -11.87 56.55
C ASN A 22 -1.76 -11.36 55.78
N ARG A 23 -2.94 -11.80 56.25
CA ARG A 23 -4.27 -11.42 55.82
C ARG A 23 -4.66 -10.07 56.44
N SER A 24 -5.31 -9.22 55.64
CA SER A 24 -6.67 -8.72 55.85
C SER A 24 -6.93 -7.42 55.09
N PRO A 25 -8.18 -7.04 54.90
CA PRO A 25 -8.68 -6.59 53.62
C PRO A 25 -8.99 -5.09 53.61
N LEU A 26 -9.51 -4.66 52.48
CA LEU A 26 -10.30 -3.43 52.24
C LEU A 26 -9.60 -2.23 51.62
N HIS A 27 -10.22 -1.94 50.61
CA HIS A 27 -10.60 -0.71 49.93
C HIS A 27 -9.96 -0.56 48.56
N SER A 28 -10.78 -0.94 47.61
CA SER A 28 -10.80 -0.40 46.27
C SER A 28 -10.55 1.10 46.30
N ALA A 29 -9.39 1.46 45.77
CA ALA A 29 -9.23 2.78 45.16
C ALA A 29 -8.77 2.50 43.75
N ILE A 30 -9.74 2.44 42.82
CA ILE A 30 -9.52 2.67 41.41
C ILE A 30 -9.07 4.14 41.32
N GLY A 31 -7.78 4.33 41.50
CA GLY A 31 -7.10 5.55 41.09
C GLY A 31 -6.89 5.45 39.59
N ALA A 32 -7.92 5.75 38.79
CA ALA A 32 -7.72 6.26 37.46
C ALA A 32 -6.82 7.50 37.65
N ALA A 33 -5.53 7.37 37.35
CA ALA A 33 -4.69 8.51 37.14
C ALA A 33 -5.34 9.27 35.96
N ALA A 34 -6.13 10.28 36.27
CA ALA A 34 -6.48 11.32 35.32
C ALA A 34 -5.12 11.88 34.86
N GLN A 35 -4.66 11.44 33.69
CA GLN A 35 -3.65 12.15 32.97
C GLN A 35 -4.21 13.57 32.78
N THR A 36 -3.58 14.52 33.47
CA THR A 36 -3.87 15.94 33.25
C THR A 36 -3.82 16.20 31.75
N ALA A 37 -4.92 16.72 31.22
CA ALA A 37 -5.13 17.03 29.82
C ALA A 37 -4.12 18.12 29.39
N GLY A 38 -2.87 17.72 29.13
CA GLY A 38 -1.94 18.53 28.37
C GLY A 38 -2.49 18.67 26.96
N ASP A 39 -2.45 19.87 26.40
CA ASP A 39 -2.82 20.10 25.02
C ASP A 39 -1.96 19.21 24.11
N LEU A 40 -2.61 18.38 23.27
CA LEU A 40 -1.92 17.57 22.27
C LEU A 40 -1.33 18.51 21.23
N MET A 41 -0.02 18.76 21.32
CA MET A 41 0.67 19.64 20.38
C MET A 41 0.74 19.00 18.99
N SER A 42 0.46 19.80 17.96
CA SER A 42 0.65 19.38 16.58
C SER A 42 2.09 18.91 16.34
N LYS A 43 2.23 17.81 15.58
CA LYS A 43 3.51 17.25 15.12
C LYS A 43 3.89 17.72 13.71
N ARG A 44 3.05 18.55 13.09
CA ARG A 44 3.37 19.14 11.78
C ARG A 44 4.60 20.04 11.90
N PRO A 45 5.46 20.08 10.89
CA PRO A 45 6.55 21.06 10.84
C PRO A 45 6.01 22.50 10.93
N PRO A 46 6.78 23.45 11.47
CA PRO A 46 6.47 24.87 11.34
C PRO A 46 6.23 25.25 9.88
N LEU A 47 5.39 26.27 9.64
CA LEU A 47 4.92 26.62 8.30
C LEU A 47 6.06 26.85 7.29
N ASP A 48 7.13 27.50 7.74
CA ASP A 48 8.33 27.80 6.94
C ASP A 48 9.21 26.57 6.64
N LYS A 49 8.92 25.42 7.26
CA LYS A 49 9.62 24.14 7.06
C LYS A 49 8.81 23.14 6.24
N ARG A 50 7.54 23.42 5.98
CA ARG A 50 6.69 22.55 5.16
C ARG A 50 7.16 22.58 3.70
N LYS A 51 7.17 21.43 3.08
CA LYS A 51 7.59 21.27 1.67
C LYS A 51 6.59 21.87 0.69
N PHE A 52 5.31 21.77 1.03
CA PHE A 52 4.22 22.35 0.26
C PHE A 52 3.09 22.79 1.18
N VAL A 53 2.48 23.92 0.90
CA VAL A 53 1.35 24.48 1.65
C VAL A 53 0.17 24.64 0.72
N SER A 54 -0.95 23.98 1.07
CA SER A 54 -2.24 24.10 0.40
C SER A 54 -3.27 24.64 1.38
N GLU A 55 -3.87 25.78 1.03
CA GLU A 55 -4.91 26.39 1.85
C GLU A 55 -6.16 25.50 1.91
N ALA A 56 -6.54 24.90 0.78
CA ALA A 56 -7.68 23.96 0.72
C ALA A 56 -7.49 22.75 1.64
N VAL A 57 -6.25 22.21 1.73
CA VAL A 57 -5.96 21.09 2.64
C VAL A 57 -5.98 21.57 4.10
N ASP A 58 -5.45 22.73 4.42
CA ASP A 58 -5.47 23.28 5.78
C ASP A 58 -6.91 23.63 6.23
N GLU A 59 -7.77 24.07 5.32
CA GLU A 59 -9.20 24.29 5.59
C GLU A 59 -9.93 22.96 5.84
N GLU A 60 -9.69 21.95 5.00
CA GLU A 60 -10.28 20.62 5.19
C GLU A 60 -9.86 20.01 6.53
N ILE A 61 -8.59 20.18 6.95
CA ILE A 61 -8.13 19.72 8.26
C ILE A 61 -8.92 20.39 9.37
N ARG A 62 -9.07 21.73 9.34
CA ARG A 62 -9.80 22.47 10.37
C ARG A 62 -11.27 22.03 10.44
N ARG A 63 -11.89 21.86 9.27
CA ARG A 63 -13.27 21.44 9.16
C ARG A 63 -13.49 20.03 9.76
N VAL A 64 -12.69 19.07 9.33
CA VAL A 64 -12.83 17.66 9.76
C VAL A 64 -12.49 17.51 11.24
N GLN A 65 -11.42 18.16 11.72
CA GLN A 65 -11.06 18.13 13.15
C GLN A 65 -12.16 18.71 14.04
N GLY A 66 -12.89 19.74 13.57
CA GLY A 66 -14.01 20.31 14.28
C GLY A 66 -15.21 19.38 14.45
N ASP A 67 -15.35 18.41 13.57
CA ASP A 67 -16.43 17.43 13.56
C ASP A 67 -16.08 16.13 14.33
N ILE A 68 -14.81 15.93 14.70
CA ILE A 68 -14.37 14.73 15.42
C ILE A 68 -14.49 14.95 16.93
N GLY A 69 -15.35 14.15 17.60
CA GLY A 69 -15.52 14.18 19.06
C GLY A 69 -14.36 13.57 19.84
N ASN A 70 -13.73 12.54 19.28
CA ASN A 70 -12.57 11.89 19.90
C ASN A 70 -11.29 12.71 19.71
N ARG A 71 -10.76 13.24 20.82
CA ARG A 71 -9.61 14.16 20.83
C ARG A 71 -8.33 13.55 20.26
N ASP A 72 -8.04 12.29 20.57
CA ASP A 72 -6.82 11.62 20.08
C ASP A 72 -6.92 11.35 18.58
N LEU A 73 -8.10 10.94 18.12
CA LEU A 73 -8.39 10.73 16.70
C LEU A 73 -8.24 12.04 15.90
N ALA A 74 -8.79 13.14 16.40
CA ALA A 74 -8.66 14.46 15.78
C ALA A 74 -7.19 14.92 15.69
N TRP A 75 -6.42 14.69 16.75
CA TRP A 75 -5.00 15.02 16.78
C TRP A 75 -4.18 14.19 15.78
N ILE A 76 -4.38 12.87 15.75
CA ILE A 76 -3.71 11.98 14.79
C ILE A 76 -4.07 12.37 13.36
N PHE A 77 -5.36 12.63 13.08
CA PHE A 77 -5.80 13.09 11.77
C PHE A 77 -5.09 14.37 11.32
N GLY A 78 -5.00 15.38 12.21
CA GLY A 78 -4.33 16.63 11.90
C GLY A 78 -2.83 16.53 11.64
N ASN A 79 -2.18 15.45 12.11
CA ASN A 79 -0.77 15.16 11.82
C ASN A 79 -0.60 14.27 10.58
N CYS A 80 -1.45 13.26 10.43
CA CYS A 80 -1.35 12.24 9.38
C CYS A 80 -1.78 12.77 8.01
N TYR A 81 -2.94 13.41 7.93
CA TYR A 81 -3.50 13.82 6.63
C TYR A 81 -2.57 14.75 5.85
N PRO A 82 -1.96 15.79 6.41
CA PRO A 82 -1.07 16.69 5.68
C PRO A 82 0.37 16.17 5.52
N ASN A 83 0.71 15.02 6.13
CA ASN A 83 2.10 14.58 6.29
C ASN A 83 2.87 14.50 4.95
N THR A 84 2.25 14.00 3.88
CA THR A 84 2.87 13.94 2.56
C THR A 84 3.23 15.32 2.03
N LEU A 85 2.32 16.27 2.07
CA LEU A 85 2.57 17.65 1.60
C LEU A 85 3.59 18.36 2.48
N ASP A 86 3.51 18.17 3.79
CA ASP A 86 4.41 18.82 4.75
C ASP A 86 5.86 18.32 4.63
N THR A 87 6.10 17.04 4.23
CA THR A 87 7.43 16.43 4.44
C THR A 87 8.03 15.69 3.24
N THR A 88 7.23 15.16 2.32
CA THR A 88 7.74 14.20 1.32
C THR A 88 7.79 14.70 -0.11
N VAL A 89 7.12 15.81 -0.43
CA VAL A 89 7.05 16.32 -1.80
C VAL A 89 8.19 17.26 -2.13
N GLN A 90 8.69 17.18 -3.36
CA GLN A 90 9.64 18.11 -3.95
C GLN A 90 9.05 18.59 -5.27
N PHE A 91 8.40 19.74 -5.24
CA PHE A 91 7.76 20.36 -6.41
C PHE A 91 8.72 21.32 -7.11
N ALA A 92 8.76 21.25 -8.43
CA ALA A 92 9.52 22.18 -9.27
C ALA A 92 8.84 22.38 -10.64
N MET A 93 9.15 23.49 -11.29
CA MET A 93 8.88 23.69 -12.71
C MET A 93 10.12 23.31 -13.51
N ILE A 94 10.04 22.26 -14.34
CA ILE A 94 11.14 21.78 -15.19
C ILE A 94 10.72 21.95 -16.65
N ASP A 95 11.47 22.72 -17.42
CA ASP A 95 11.16 23.03 -18.84
C ASP A 95 9.73 23.57 -19.02
N GLY A 96 9.28 24.41 -18.09
CA GLY A 96 7.95 25.02 -18.12
C GLY A 96 6.81 24.08 -17.75
N ARG A 97 7.09 22.89 -17.22
CA ARG A 97 6.09 21.89 -16.80
C ARG A 97 6.24 21.57 -15.30
N PRO A 98 5.12 21.34 -14.61
CA PRO A 98 5.18 20.88 -13.23
C PRO A 98 5.83 19.49 -13.16
N ASP A 99 6.66 19.30 -12.14
CA ASP A 99 7.36 18.06 -11.84
C ASP A 99 7.39 17.87 -10.33
N THR A 100 6.83 16.79 -9.82
CA THR A 100 6.77 16.51 -8.39
C THR A 100 7.37 15.15 -8.09
N PHE A 101 8.43 15.14 -7.32
CA PHE A 101 9.02 13.94 -6.75
C PHE A 101 8.46 13.73 -5.35
N VAL A 102 8.03 12.51 -5.04
CA VAL A 102 7.40 12.17 -3.75
C VAL A 102 8.16 10.99 -3.14
N ILE A 103 8.86 11.26 -2.03
CA ILE A 103 9.56 10.19 -1.30
C ILE A 103 8.59 9.40 -0.42
N THR A 104 8.93 8.14 -0.10
CA THR A 104 8.06 7.27 0.71
C THR A 104 8.18 7.49 2.22
N GLY A 105 8.64 8.66 2.65
CA GLY A 105 8.77 9.02 4.06
C GLY A 105 10.23 9.09 4.49
N ASP A 106 10.70 8.12 5.24
CA ASP A 106 12.06 8.01 5.76
C ASP A 106 13.09 7.48 4.75
N ILE A 107 12.65 7.08 3.54
CA ILE A 107 13.52 6.64 2.45
C ILE A 107 13.48 7.71 1.34
N ASP A 108 14.64 8.25 0.97
CA ASP A 108 14.78 9.29 -0.05
C ASP A 108 14.73 8.69 -1.48
N ALA A 109 13.61 8.06 -1.79
CA ALA A 109 13.33 7.51 -3.11
C ALA A 109 11.81 7.51 -3.37
N MET A 110 11.42 7.52 -4.64
CA MET A 110 10.04 7.57 -5.10
C MET A 110 9.62 6.22 -5.66
N TRP A 111 8.75 5.51 -4.93
CA TRP A 111 7.99 4.37 -5.47
C TRP A 111 6.80 4.85 -6.29
N LEU A 112 6.53 4.18 -7.41
CA LEU A 112 5.35 4.52 -8.25
C LEU A 112 4.04 4.27 -7.51
N ARG A 113 3.93 3.20 -6.77
CA ARG A 113 2.80 2.87 -5.89
C ARG A 113 2.61 3.94 -4.82
N ASP A 114 3.62 4.15 -3.97
CA ASP A 114 3.55 5.06 -2.83
C ASP A 114 3.22 6.48 -3.25
N SER A 115 3.93 7.01 -4.24
CA SER A 115 3.72 8.39 -4.72
C SER A 115 2.30 8.65 -5.22
N SER A 116 1.66 7.64 -5.82
CA SER A 116 0.26 7.73 -6.23
C SER A 116 -0.68 7.71 -5.03
N ALA A 117 -0.47 6.74 -4.12
CA ALA A 117 -1.32 6.56 -2.95
C ALA A 117 -1.22 7.73 -1.96
N GLN A 118 0.00 8.29 -1.79
CA GLN A 118 0.23 9.42 -0.89
C GLN A 118 -0.47 10.70 -1.31
N VAL A 119 -0.68 10.94 -2.62
CA VAL A 119 -1.36 12.16 -3.10
C VAL A 119 -2.84 11.93 -3.41
N TRP A 120 -3.28 10.67 -3.46
CA TRP A 120 -4.66 10.29 -3.78
C TRP A 120 -5.72 10.99 -2.93
N PRO A 121 -5.57 11.11 -1.59
CA PRO A 121 -6.59 11.72 -0.73
C PRO A 121 -6.81 13.22 -0.96
N TYR A 122 -5.90 13.88 -1.69
CA TYR A 122 -6.02 15.32 -2.00
C TYR A 122 -6.75 15.60 -3.32
N LEU A 123 -6.98 14.58 -4.17
CA LEU A 123 -7.65 14.76 -5.47
C LEU A 123 -9.02 15.48 -5.38
N PRO A 124 -9.88 15.26 -4.37
CA PRO A 124 -11.12 16.00 -4.25
C PRO A 124 -10.96 17.52 -4.04
N LEU A 125 -9.76 17.98 -3.66
CA LEU A 125 -9.47 19.40 -3.37
C LEU A 125 -8.78 20.14 -4.53
N VAL A 126 -8.36 19.44 -5.58
CA VAL A 126 -7.56 20.04 -6.68
C VAL A 126 -8.29 21.14 -7.47
N THR A 127 -9.62 21.14 -7.47
CA THR A 127 -10.41 22.20 -8.11
C THR A 127 -10.51 23.47 -7.27
N GLN A 128 -10.18 23.36 -5.98
CA GLN A 128 -10.22 24.47 -5.02
C GLN A 128 -8.86 25.13 -4.85
N ASP A 129 -7.76 24.45 -5.22
CA ASP A 129 -6.39 24.94 -5.07
C ASP A 129 -5.57 24.70 -6.35
N PRO A 130 -5.34 25.74 -7.18
CA PRO A 130 -4.55 25.64 -8.39
C PRO A 130 -3.12 25.12 -8.18
N LYS A 131 -2.48 25.44 -7.04
CA LYS A 131 -1.13 24.97 -6.72
C LYS A 131 -1.13 23.48 -6.43
N LEU A 132 -2.14 22.98 -5.71
CA LEU A 132 -2.32 21.56 -5.45
C LEU A 132 -2.59 20.80 -6.75
N LYS A 133 -3.38 21.37 -7.66
CA LYS A 133 -3.61 20.82 -9.00
C LYS A 133 -2.28 20.69 -9.78
N GLU A 134 -1.44 21.74 -9.77
CA GLU A 134 -0.11 21.71 -10.41
C GLU A 134 0.80 20.65 -9.77
N LEU A 135 0.79 20.54 -8.43
CA LEU A 135 1.57 19.53 -7.73
C LEU A 135 1.21 18.13 -8.20
N ILE A 136 -0.08 17.79 -8.28
CA ILE A 136 -0.53 16.45 -8.69
C ILE A 136 -0.26 16.21 -10.19
N ALA A 137 -0.46 17.20 -11.06
CA ALA A 137 -0.02 17.14 -12.46
C ALA A 137 1.49 16.86 -12.55
N GLY A 138 2.28 17.46 -11.65
CA GLY A 138 3.72 17.22 -11.51
C GLY A 138 4.04 15.77 -11.14
N VAL A 139 3.27 15.12 -10.26
CA VAL A 139 3.43 13.69 -9.94
C VAL A 139 3.22 12.84 -11.19
N ILE A 140 2.15 13.08 -11.95
CA ILE A 140 1.86 12.36 -13.20
C ILE A 140 3.01 12.53 -14.21
N ASN A 141 3.54 13.74 -14.37
CA ASN A 141 4.69 14.01 -15.24
C ASN A 141 5.96 13.29 -14.78
N ARG A 142 6.22 13.25 -13.47
CA ARG A 142 7.37 12.53 -12.90
C ARG A 142 7.24 11.03 -13.09
N GLN A 143 6.09 10.45 -12.80
CA GLN A 143 5.81 9.02 -13.03
C GLN A 143 5.96 8.63 -14.48
N THR A 144 5.53 9.48 -15.42
CA THR A 144 5.76 9.31 -16.86
C THR A 144 7.26 9.18 -17.19
N LYS A 145 8.10 10.06 -16.63
CA LYS A 145 9.55 9.99 -16.81
C LYS A 145 10.15 8.70 -16.22
N CYS A 146 9.68 8.29 -15.05
CA CYS A 146 10.10 7.06 -14.38
C CYS A 146 9.77 5.81 -15.23
N ILE A 147 8.54 5.70 -15.73
CA ILE A 147 8.10 4.59 -16.58
C ILE A 147 8.92 4.53 -17.88
N LEU A 148 9.18 5.67 -18.53
CA LEU A 148 10.00 5.73 -19.73
C LEU A 148 11.47 5.40 -19.47
N LEU A 149 12.00 5.67 -18.28
CA LEU A 149 13.35 5.27 -17.89
C LEU A 149 13.46 3.75 -17.76
N ASP A 150 12.54 3.12 -17.02
CA ASP A 150 12.46 1.66 -16.89
C ASP A 150 11.11 1.21 -16.33
N PRO A 151 10.26 0.52 -17.12
CA PRO A 151 8.94 0.07 -16.67
C PRO A 151 9.01 -1.12 -15.70
N TYR A 152 10.18 -1.71 -15.50
CA TYR A 152 10.40 -2.82 -14.55
C TYR A 152 10.90 -2.37 -13.18
N ALA A 153 11.21 -1.09 -13.00
CA ALA A 153 11.64 -0.55 -11.72
C ALA A 153 10.43 -0.10 -10.89
N ASN A 154 10.45 -0.41 -9.60
CA ASN A 154 9.44 0.03 -8.63
C ASN A 154 9.79 1.38 -7.99
N ALA A 155 11.10 1.70 -7.83
CA ALA A 155 11.57 2.89 -7.14
C ALA A 155 12.65 3.66 -7.91
N PHE A 156 12.62 4.99 -7.77
CA PHE A 156 13.47 5.93 -8.53
C PHE A 156 14.11 6.97 -7.63
N ASN A 157 15.29 7.46 -8.04
CA ASN A 157 15.97 8.59 -7.44
C ASN A 157 15.47 9.92 -8.05
N TYR A 158 15.71 11.03 -7.36
CA TYR A 158 15.36 12.37 -7.90
C TYR A 158 16.09 12.67 -9.23
N GLY A 159 17.34 12.32 -9.34
CA GLY A 159 18.19 12.55 -10.50
C GLY A 159 18.93 11.27 -10.93
N PRO A 160 19.82 11.37 -11.95
CA PRO A 160 20.56 10.22 -12.50
C PRO A 160 21.73 9.81 -11.58
N THR A 161 21.43 9.47 -10.34
CA THR A 161 22.39 8.99 -9.34
C THR A 161 22.40 7.48 -9.26
N GLY A 162 23.44 6.91 -8.62
CA GLY A 162 23.48 5.50 -8.23
C GLY A 162 22.56 5.21 -7.03
N SER A 163 22.47 3.93 -6.66
CA SER A 163 21.58 3.40 -5.64
C SER A 163 22.34 2.49 -4.66
N PRO A 164 21.85 2.32 -3.41
CA PRO A 164 22.30 1.26 -2.52
C PRO A 164 22.19 -0.14 -3.14
N PHE A 165 21.34 -0.31 -4.14
CA PHE A 165 21.05 -1.57 -4.82
C PHE A 165 21.76 -1.75 -6.19
N ASP A 166 22.78 -0.95 -6.50
CA ASP A 166 23.53 -1.04 -7.77
C ASP A 166 24.21 -2.40 -8.00
N LYS A 167 24.37 -3.21 -6.93
CA LYS A 167 24.93 -4.56 -7.00
C LYS A 167 23.90 -5.66 -7.29
N ASP A 168 22.64 -5.32 -7.41
CA ASP A 168 21.59 -6.27 -7.77
C ASP A 168 21.86 -6.85 -9.17
N LEU A 169 21.66 -8.15 -9.32
CA LEU A 169 21.86 -8.86 -10.59
C LEU A 169 20.65 -8.66 -11.50
N THR A 170 20.46 -7.43 -11.94
CA THR A 170 19.44 -6.95 -12.86
C THR A 170 20.03 -5.81 -13.72
N THR A 171 19.24 -5.25 -14.65
CA THR A 171 19.72 -4.15 -15.51
C THR A 171 19.50 -2.81 -14.83
N MET A 172 20.36 -2.45 -13.87
CA MET A 172 20.31 -1.14 -13.22
C MET A 172 20.73 -0.02 -14.18
N LYS A 173 20.11 1.15 -14.03
CA LYS A 173 20.44 2.38 -14.77
C LYS A 173 20.52 3.55 -13.79
N PRO A 174 21.32 4.59 -14.06
CA PRO A 174 21.30 5.81 -13.25
C PRO A 174 19.88 6.37 -13.14
N GLY A 175 19.49 6.76 -11.92
CA GLY A 175 18.13 7.23 -11.62
C GLY A 175 17.16 6.16 -11.16
N ILE A 176 17.50 4.87 -11.29
CA ILE A 176 16.73 3.78 -10.65
C ILE A 176 17.23 3.62 -9.22
N HIS A 177 16.31 3.62 -8.25
CA HIS A 177 16.64 3.29 -6.86
C HIS A 177 16.61 1.78 -6.64
N GLU A 178 15.51 1.11 -7.04
CA GLU A 178 15.33 -0.33 -6.96
C GLU A 178 14.59 -0.85 -8.20
N ARG A 179 14.97 -2.05 -8.67
CA ARG A 179 14.42 -2.61 -9.91
C ARG A 179 13.70 -3.93 -9.65
N LYS A 180 12.77 -3.92 -8.71
CA LYS A 180 11.84 -5.01 -8.43
C LYS A 180 10.61 -4.89 -9.34
N TRP A 181 10.30 -5.94 -10.10
CA TRP A 181 9.13 -5.95 -10.98
C TRP A 181 7.87 -6.31 -10.21
N GLU A 182 6.98 -5.34 -10.15
CA GLU A 182 5.66 -5.40 -9.53
C GLU A 182 4.62 -4.91 -10.54
N VAL A 183 3.56 -5.69 -10.77
CA VAL A 183 2.48 -5.30 -11.70
C VAL A 183 1.80 -4.02 -11.24
N ASP A 184 1.54 -3.89 -9.95
CA ASP A 184 0.85 -2.75 -9.35
C ASP A 184 1.64 -1.43 -9.47
N SER A 185 2.96 -1.48 -9.50
CA SER A 185 3.80 -0.29 -9.73
C SER A 185 3.44 0.45 -11.01
N LEU A 186 2.97 -0.25 -12.06
CA LEU A 186 2.47 0.38 -13.28
C LEU A 186 0.97 0.67 -13.26
N CYS A 187 0.21 0.06 -12.35
CA CYS A 187 -1.22 0.28 -12.21
C CYS A 187 -1.54 1.61 -11.50
N TYR A 188 -0.84 1.91 -10.44
CA TYR A 188 -1.07 3.10 -9.61
C TYR A 188 -0.98 4.43 -10.39
N PRO A 189 0.02 4.66 -11.26
CA PRO A 189 0.10 5.86 -12.09
C PRO A 189 -1.11 6.05 -13.02
N ILE A 190 -1.66 4.96 -13.57
CA ILE A 190 -2.85 5.02 -14.43
C ILE A 190 -4.08 5.41 -13.61
N ARG A 191 -4.27 4.78 -12.43
CA ARG A 191 -5.36 5.10 -11.51
C ARG A 191 -5.33 6.58 -11.10
N LEU A 192 -4.16 7.10 -10.73
CA LEU A 192 -3.96 8.51 -10.37
C LEU A 192 -4.28 9.44 -11.54
N ALA A 193 -3.75 9.16 -12.72
CA ALA A 193 -3.94 9.96 -13.92
C ALA A 193 -5.42 10.03 -14.33
N HIS A 194 -6.11 8.89 -14.32
CA HIS A 194 -7.54 8.83 -14.62
C HIS A 194 -8.37 9.67 -13.63
N ARG A 195 -8.15 9.51 -12.32
CA ARG A 195 -8.89 10.27 -11.31
C ARG A 195 -8.61 11.76 -11.39
N TYR A 196 -7.34 12.16 -11.60
CA TYR A 196 -6.98 13.56 -11.85
C TYR A 196 -7.76 14.15 -13.03
N TRP A 197 -7.82 13.43 -14.14
CA TRP A 197 -8.60 13.87 -15.31
C TRP A 197 -10.09 14.00 -15.00
N LYS A 198 -10.67 13.03 -14.31
CA LYS A 198 -12.10 13.07 -13.95
C LYS A 198 -12.45 14.22 -13.02
N GLU A 199 -11.59 14.54 -12.07
CA GLU A 199 -11.81 15.64 -11.13
C GLU A 199 -11.61 17.02 -11.79
N THR A 200 -10.64 17.15 -12.69
CA THR A 200 -10.21 18.47 -13.17
C THR A 200 -10.62 18.78 -14.61
N GLY A 201 -10.91 17.78 -15.42
CA GLY A 201 -11.03 17.92 -16.88
C GLY A 201 -9.71 18.27 -17.59
N ASP A 202 -8.62 18.43 -16.86
CA ASP A 202 -7.32 18.86 -17.38
C ASP A 202 -6.60 17.71 -18.10
N THR A 203 -6.26 17.94 -19.35
CA THR A 203 -5.53 16.97 -20.20
C THR A 203 -4.07 17.35 -20.42
N SER A 204 -3.58 18.43 -19.81
CA SER A 204 -2.23 18.94 -20.03
C SER A 204 -1.09 17.96 -19.68
N PRO A 205 -1.23 17.06 -18.70
CA PRO A 205 -0.20 16.04 -18.45
C PRO A 205 -0.15 14.94 -19.51
N PHE A 206 -1.21 14.74 -20.32
CA PHE A 206 -1.38 13.59 -21.21
C PHE A 206 -0.86 13.84 -22.62
N ASP A 207 0.38 14.28 -22.71
CA ASP A 207 1.09 14.56 -23.95
C ASP A 207 1.63 13.30 -24.67
N GLY A 208 2.47 13.49 -25.69
CA GLY A 208 3.11 12.41 -26.44
C GLY A 208 3.95 11.48 -25.57
N LYS A 209 4.70 12.03 -24.57
CA LYS A 209 5.52 11.24 -23.65
C LYS A 209 4.66 10.36 -22.75
N TRP A 210 3.57 10.91 -22.23
CA TRP A 210 2.63 10.13 -21.45
C TRP A 210 2.02 8.98 -22.27
N ARG A 211 1.61 9.26 -23.52
CA ARG A 211 1.10 8.22 -24.44
C ARG A 211 2.13 7.12 -24.68
N ASP A 212 3.39 7.48 -24.89
CA ASP A 212 4.47 6.51 -25.08
C ASP A 212 4.70 5.67 -23.82
N ALA A 213 4.64 6.28 -22.63
CA ALA A 213 4.71 5.58 -21.36
C ALA A 213 3.55 4.58 -21.21
N MET A 214 2.33 4.96 -21.52
CA MET A 214 1.17 4.07 -21.44
C MET A 214 1.25 2.89 -22.44
N LYS A 215 1.72 3.14 -23.66
CA LYS A 215 2.00 2.07 -24.63
C LYS A 215 3.10 1.13 -24.13
N LEU A 216 4.11 1.67 -23.45
CA LEU A 216 5.17 0.87 -22.82
C LEU A 216 4.63 0.01 -21.66
N VAL A 217 3.70 0.53 -20.85
CA VAL A 217 3.02 -0.24 -19.80
C VAL A 217 2.30 -1.45 -20.38
N VAL A 218 1.45 -1.25 -21.37
CA VAL A 218 0.70 -2.35 -22.02
C VAL A 218 1.64 -3.37 -22.66
N LYS A 219 2.71 -2.90 -23.33
CA LYS A 219 3.76 -3.77 -23.86
C LYS A 219 4.43 -4.60 -22.76
N THR A 220 4.76 -3.99 -21.62
CA THR A 220 5.39 -4.68 -20.47
C THR A 220 4.46 -5.73 -19.89
N PHE A 221 3.18 -5.44 -19.72
CA PHE A 221 2.19 -6.42 -19.27
C PHE A 221 2.11 -7.62 -20.21
N ARG A 222 2.03 -7.38 -21.54
CA ARG A 222 2.02 -8.46 -22.54
C ARG A 222 3.30 -9.30 -22.50
N GLN A 223 4.46 -8.67 -22.34
CA GLN A 223 5.73 -9.39 -22.19
C GLN A 223 5.73 -10.26 -20.92
N GLN A 224 5.11 -9.81 -19.85
CA GLN A 224 5.02 -10.54 -18.60
C GLN A 224 3.84 -11.53 -18.52
N GLN A 225 2.98 -11.62 -19.52
CA GLN A 225 2.15 -12.82 -19.72
C GLN A 225 2.98 -14.05 -20.09
N ARG A 226 4.23 -13.85 -20.56
CA ARG A 226 5.22 -14.88 -20.85
C ARG A 226 4.76 -15.97 -21.85
N LYS A 227 3.87 -15.62 -22.77
CA LYS A 227 3.36 -16.54 -23.79
C LYS A 227 4.45 -17.04 -24.73
N ASP A 228 5.39 -16.16 -25.07
CA ASP A 228 6.49 -16.42 -26.03
C ASP A 228 7.84 -16.62 -25.36
N GLY A 229 7.86 -16.90 -24.03
CA GLY A 229 9.08 -17.12 -23.26
C GLY A 229 9.15 -16.33 -21.97
N ARG A 230 10.27 -16.39 -21.25
CA ARG A 230 10.42 -15.81 -19.90
C ARG A 230 10.40 -14.27 -19.85
N GLY A 231 10.44 -13.59 -21.00
CA GLY A 231 10.54 -12.13 -21.07
C GLY A 231 11.95 -11.61 -20.77
N PRO A 232 12.14 -10.27 -20.86
CA PRO A 232 13.47 -9.65 -20.75
C PRO A 232 13.90 -9.39 -19.29
N TYR A 233 12.97 -9.49 -18.33
CA TYR A 233 13.21 -9.15 -16.93
C TYR A 233 13.75 -10.36 -16.15
N LYS A 234 14.79 -10.11 -15.37
CA LYS A 234 15.28 -11.02 -14.32
C LYS A 234 15.84 -10.20 -13.16
N PHE A 235 15.80 -10.78 -11.96
CA PHE A 235 16.31 -10.15 -10.76
C PHE A 235 16.88 -11.18 -9.79
N GLN A 236 18.06 -10.90 -9.25
CA GLN A 236 18.59 -11.58 -8.07
C GLN A 236 19.33 -10.55 -7.21
N ARG A 237 19.30 -10.76 -5.90
CA ARG A 237 20.06 -9.99 -4.90
C ARG A 237 20.88 -10.96 -4.05
N VAL A 238 22.11 -10.58 -3.74
CA VAL A 238 22.94 -11.34 -2.78
C VAL A 238 22.52 -10.91 -1.38
N THR A 239 21.71 -11.72 -0.74
CA THR A 239 21.09 -11.43 0.56
C THR A 239 20.88 -12.71 1.36
N ALA A 240 20.79 -12.56 2.69
CA ALA A 240 20.36 -13.65 3.58
C ALA A 240 18.83 -13.75 3.71
N VAL A 241 18.09 -12.72 3.26
CA VAL A 241 16.63 -12.65 3.29
C VAL A 241 16.08 -13.32 2.04
N GLN A 242 15.41 -14.47 2.20
CA GLN A 242 14.93 -15.27 1.08
C GLN A 242 13.88 -14.55 0.22
N THR A 243 13.03 -13.73 0.83
CA THR A 243 11.99 -12.97 0.13
C THR A 243 12.52 -11.76 -0.63
N ASP A 244 13.77 -11.36 -0.38
CA ASP A 244 14.42 -10.21 -1.02
C ASP A 244 15.23 -10.59 -2.28
N THR A 245 15.07 -11.84 -2.75
CA THR A 245 15.70 -12.34 -3.99
C THR A 245 14.77 -13.32 -4.71
N VAL A 246 15.11 -13.65 -5.96
CA VAL A 246 14.22 -14.40 -6.86
C VAL A 246 14.80 -15.75 -7.22
N ALA A 247 14.02 -16.80 -7.06
CA ALA A 247 14.35 -18.17 -7.48
C ALA A 247 14.42 -18.33 -9.01
N GLY A 248 14.72 -19.55 -9.49
CA GLY A 248 14.66 -19.90 -10.91
C GLY A 248 15.62 -19.09 -11.81
N GLY A 249 16.82 -18.74 -11.27
CA GLY A 249 17.79 -17.91 -12.01
C GLY A 249 17.34 -16.47 -12.22
N GLY A 250 16.48 -15.97 -11.33
CA GLY A 250 15.97 -14.60 -11.36
C GLY A 250 14.66 -14.41 -12.12
N TYR A 251 14.05 -15.50 -12.60
CA TYR A 251 12.79 -15.46 -13.34
C TYR A 251 11.56 -15.83 -12.50
N GLY A 252 11.75 -16.24 -11.24
CA GLY A 252 10.72 -16.80 -10.39
C GLY A 252 10.51 -18.29 -10.61
N ASN A 253 9.59 -18.88 -9.84
CA ASN A 253 9.19 -20.27 -9.99
C ASN A 253 8.51 -20.50 -11.35
N PRO A 254 8.49 -21.76 -11.86
CA PRO A 254 7.84 -22.08 -13.13
C PRO A 254 6.36 -21.68 -13.15
N ILE A 255 5.90 -21.24 -14.30
CA ILE A 255 4.49 -20.96 -14.58
C ILE A 255 4.03 -21.65 -15.85
N LYS A 256 2.72 -21.91 -15.92
CA LYS A 256 2.01 -22.16 -17.16
C LYS A 256 1.38 -20.86 -17.64
N PRO A 257 1.77 -20.33 -18.81
CA PRO A 257 1.16 -19.11 -19.34
C PRO A 257 -0.34 -19.33 -19.60
N VAL A 258 -1.18 -18.64 -18.83
CA VAL A 258 -2.64 -18.81 -18.89
C VAL A 258 -3.38 -17.50 -19.21
N GLY A 259 -2.62 -16.43 -19.50
CA GLY A 259 -3.17 -15.11 -19.80
C GLY A 259 -2.98 -14.09 -18.67
N MET A 260 -2.69 -14.51 -17.43
CA MET A 260 -2.32 -13.61 -16.34
C MET A 260 -0.93 -13.00 -16.52
N ILE A 261 -0.69 -11.87 -15.85
CA ILE A 261 0.57 -11.13 -15.85
C ILE A 261 1.41 -11.59 -14.66
N VAL A 262 2.65 -12.00 -14.91
CA VAL A 262 3.61 -12.34 -13.86
C VAL A 262 4.01 -11.10 -13.08
N SER A 263 3.88 -11.15 -11.76
CA SER A 263 4.52 -10.23 -10.81
C SER A 263 5.61 -10.99 -10.07
N ILE A 264 6.84 -10.53 -10.15
CA ILE A 264 7.96 -11.20 -9.49
C ILE A 264 8.03 -10.81 -8.01
N PHE A 265 7.58 -9.61 -7.70
CA PHE A 265 7.47 -9.10 -6.35
C PHE A 265 6.03 -8.72 -6.02
N ARG A 266 5.72 -8.75 -4.73
CA ARG A 266 4.48 -8.27 -4.10
C ARG A 266 4.57 -6.77 -3.85
N PRO A 267 3.46 -6.09 -3.57
CA PRO A 267 3.48 -4.69 -3.14
C PRO A 267 4.29 -4.42 -1.85
N SER A 268 4.64 -5.46 -1.10
CA SER A 268 5.51 -5.42 0.08
C SER A 268 7.01 -5.51 -0.25
N ASP A 269 7.39 -5.51 -1.53
CA ASP A 269 8.75 -5.74 -2.03
C ASP A 269 9.30 -7.16 -1.79
N ASP A 270 8.46 -8.09 -1.31
CA ASP A 270 8.80 -9.51 -1.16
C ASP A 270 8.57 -10.29 -2.45
N SER A 271 9.43 -11.25 -2.76
CA SER A 271 9.28 -12.10 -3.95
C SER A 271 8.05 -13.02 -3.84
N THR A 272 7.33 -13.20 -4.95
CA THR A 272 6.21 -14.13 -5.05
C THR A 272 6.68 -15.58 -5.01
N ILE A 273 5.86 -16.45 -4.41
CA ILE A 273 6.04 -17.91 -4.49
C ILE A 273 5.46 -18.42 -5.80
N PHE A 274 4.20 -18.09 -6.09
CA PHE A 274 3.58 -18.36 -7.38
C PHE A 274 3.45 -17.05 -8.15
N PRO A 275 4.09 -16.91 -9.32
CA PRO A 275 4.31 -15.61 -9.94
C PRO A 275 3.05 -14.88 -10.46
N PHE A 276 1.89 -15.52 -10.51
CA PHE A 276 0.64 -14.80 -10.81
C PHE A 276 0.01 -14.29 -9.51
N LEU A 277 0.37 -13.08 -9.12
CA LEU A 277 -0.20 -12.36 -7.97
C LEU A 277 -1.61 -11.87 -8.32
N VAL A 278 -2.62 -12.48 -7.72
CA VAL A 278 -4.02 -12.30 -8.10
C VAL A 278 -4.54 -10.87 -7.85
N PRO A 279 -4.34 -10.24 -6.67
CA PRO A 279 -4.82 -8.88 -6.47
C PRO A 279 -4.19 -7.88 -7.44
N SER A 280 -2.91 -8.01 -7.78
CA SER A 280 -2.27 -7.13 -8.77
C SER A 280 -2.79 -7.38 -10.19
N ASN A 281 -3.15 -8.62 -10.55
CA ASN A 281 -3.79 -8.92 -11.83
C ASN A 281 -5.19 -8.32 -11.93
N LEU A 282 -6.01 -8.41 -10.87
CA LEU A 282 -7.32 -7.76 -10.84
C LEU A 282 -7.20 -6.23 -10.90
N PHE A 283 -6.18 -5.66 -10.26
CA PHE A 283 -5.91 -4.23 -10.37
C PHE A 283 -5.46 -3.84 -11.78
N ALA A 284 -4.66 -4.66 -12.47
CA ALA A 284 -4.31 -4.45 -13.86
C ALA A 284 -5.55 -4.49 -14.77
N VAL A 285 -6.50 -5.40 -14.55
CA VAL A 285 -7.79 -5.43 -15.27
C VAL A 285 -8.54 -4.12 -15.13
N HIS A 286 -8.67 -3.62 -13.89
CA HIS A 286 -9.37 -2.36 -13.63
C HIS A 286 -8.69 -1.19 -14.35
N VAL A 287 -7.38 -0.99 -14.16
CA VAL A 287 -6.69 0.19 -14.73
C VAL A 287 -6.55 0.13 -16.25
N LEU A 288 -6.51 -1.06 -16.86
CA LEU A 288 -6.55 -1.20 -18.31
C LEU A 288 -7.88 -0.73 -18.89
N LYS A 289 -9.00 -0.93 -18.21
CA LYS A 289 -10.31 -0.37 -18.58
C LYS A 289 -10.31 1.16 -18.47
N LEU A 290 -9.73 1.73 -17.39
CA LEU A 290 -9.54 3.17 -17.26
C LEU A 290 -8.65 3.73 -18.37
N LEU A 291 -7.57 3.04 -18.71
CA LEU A 291 -6.67 3.46 -19.79
C LEU A 291 -7.35 3.37 -21.15
N ALA A 292 -8.21 2.39 -21.38
CA ALA A 292 -9.01 2.31 -22.62
C ALA A 292 -9.94 3.52 -22.75
N GLU A 293 -10.58 3.97 -21.67
CA GLU A 293 -11.39 5.20 -21.66
C GLU A 293 -10.54 6.43 -21.98
N MET A 294 -9.41 6.63 -21.29
CA MET A 294 -8.49 7.75 -21.56
C MET A 294 -7.95 7.72 -23.01
N SER A 295 -7.74 6.52 -23.57
CA SER A 295 -7.25 6.35 -24.91
C SER A 295 -8.27 6.83 -25.94
N ARG A 296 -9.55 6.53 -25.76
CA ARG A 296 -10.64 7.05 -26.60
C ARG A 296 -10.83 8.54 -26.44
N ASP A 297 -10.98 8.98 -25.19
CA ASP A 297 -11.49 10.32 -24.90
C ASP A 297 -10.42 11.41 -24.99
N ILE A 298 -9.15 11.09 -24.63
CA ILE A 298 -8.05 12.04 -24.61
C ILE A 298 -7.11 11.84 -25.80
N MET A 299 -6.62 10.61 -26.01
CA MET A 299 -5.64 10.34 -27.06
C MET A 299 -6.26 10.25 -28.45
N LYS A 300 -7.57 9.99 -28.55
CA LYS A 300 -8.29 9.68 -29.81
C LYS A 300 -7.67 8.49 -30.55
N ASP A 301 -7.20 7.47 -29.81
CA ASP A 301 -6.55 6.26 -30.33
C ASP A 301 -7.44 5.03 -30.01
N GLU A 302 -8.44 4.80 -30.88
CA GLU A 302 -9.40 3.69 -30.75
C GLU A 302 -8.71 2.33 -30.82
N LYS A 303 -7.62 2.21 -31.59
CA LYS A 303 -6.86 0.97 -31.68
C LYS A 303 -6.21 0.64 -30.34
N PHE A 304 -5.54 1.60 -29.73
CA PHE A 304 -4.89 1.37 -28.43
C PHE A 304 -5.93 1.16 -27.33
N ALA A 305 -7.08 1.82 -27.39
CA ALA A 305 -8.20 1.55 -26.50
C ALA A 305 -8.70 0.09 -26.61
N GLY A 306 -8.84 -0.41 -27.84
CA GLY A 306 -9.18 -1.81 -28.10
C GLY A 306 -8.12 -2.79 -27.59
N ASP A 307 -6.83 -2.47 -27.75
CA ASP A 307 -5.71 -3.27 -27.23
C ASP A 307 -5.73 -3.35 -25.68
N CYS A 308 -6.05 -2.24 -25.00
CA CYS A 308 -6.20 -2.20 -23.55
C CYS A 308 -7.39 -3.05 -23.08
N SER A 309 -8.56 -2.87 -23.71
CA SER A 309 -9.76 -3.63 -23.36
C SER A 309 -9.57 -5.13 -23.55
N SER A 310 -9.00 -5.54 -24.70
CA SER A 310 -8.72 -6.95 -24.99
C SER A 310 -7.76 -7.59 -23.98
N LEU A 311 -6.72 -6.85 -23.56
CA LEU A 311 -5.81 -7.35 -22.50
C LEU A 311 -6.51 -7.44 -21.15
N ALA A 312 -7.37 -6.48 -20.80
CA ALA A 312 -8.14 -6.52 -19.57
C ALA A 312 -9.06 -7.75 -19.52
N ASP A 313 -9.79 -8.02 -20.61
CA ASP A 313 -10.71 -9.15 -20.70
C ASP A 313 -9.96 -10.47 -20.61
N GLU A 314 -8.84 -10.62 -21.31
CA GLU A 314 -8.00 -11.82 -21.25
C GLU A 314 -7.47 -12.11 -19.85
N VAL A 315 -6.97 -11.08 -19.15
CA VAL A 315 -6.46 -11.25 -17.77
C VAL A 315 -7.60 -11.58 -16.82
N TYR A 316 -8.76 -10.94 -16.97
CA TYR A 316 -9.93 -11.19 -16.14
C TYR A 316 -10.43 -12.65 -16.29
N GLU A 317 -10.61 -13.14 -17.53
CA GLU A 317 -11.00 -14.50 -17.82
C GLU A 317 -10.00 -15.51 -17.23
N ALA A 318 -8.71 -15.22 -17.32
CA ALA A 318 -7.66 -16.05 -16.75
C ALA A 318 -7.74 -16.09 -15.20
N VAL A 319 -7.98 -14.95 -14.55
CA VAL A 319 -8.17 -14.91 -13.08
C VAL A 319 -9.40 -15.70 -12.69
N GLN A 320 -10.55 -15.51 -13.36
CA GLN A 320 -11.78 -16.27 -13.04
C GLN A 320 -11.58 -17.78 -13.18
N ARG A 321 -10.81 -18.21 -14.17
CA ARG A 321 -10.62 -19.63 -14.45
C ARG A 321 -9.56 -20.32 -13.58
N PHE A 322 -8.51 -19.62 -13.18
CA PHE A 322 -7.32 -20.23 -12.58
C PHE A 322 -7.04 -19.74 -11.15
N ALA A 323 -7.70 -18.66 -10.70
CA ALA A 323 -7.44 -18.07 -9.39
C ALA A 323 -8.65 -18.04 -8.45
N VAL A 324 -9.84 -18.38 -8.95
CA VAL A 324 -11.00 -18.71 -8.09
C VAL A 324 -10.92 -20.18 -7.75
N VAL A 325 -10.71 -20.49 -6.47
CA VAL A 325 -10.44 -21.85 -5.98
C VAL A 325 -11.39 -22.17 -4.84
N ASN A 326 -11.94 -23.39 -4.83
CA ASN A 326 -12.82 -23.83 -3.75
C ASN A 326 -12.03 -24.20 -2.50
N HIS A 327 -12.38 -23.56 -1.37
CA HIS A 327 -11.87 -23.88 -0.05
C HIS A 327 -12.95 -24.63 0.75
N GLU A 328 -12.60 -25.75 1.38
CA GLU A 328 -13.55 -26.65 2.08
C GLU A 328 -14.48 -25.91 3.06
N THR A 329 -13.97 -24.90 3.77
CA THR A 329 -14.72 -24.15 4.79
C THR A 329 -15.40 -22.91 4.26
N PHE A 330 -14.77 -22.19 3.31
CA PHE A 330 -15.20 -20.85 2.90
C PHE A 330 -15.88 -20.83 1.52
N GLY A 331 -15.85 -21.96 0.77
CA GLY A 331 -16.39 -22.03 -0.59
C GLY A 331 -15.43 -21.42 -1.61
N ASP A 332 -15.97 -20.97 -2.74
CA ASP A 332 -15.17 -20.38 -3.81
C ASP A 332 -14.60 -19.02 -3.37
N MET A 333 -13.27 -18.87 -3.41
CA MET A 333 -12.55 -17.68 -3.01
C MET A 333 -11.36 -17.40 -3.92
N TYR A 334 -10.89 -16.15 -3.92
CA TYR A 334 -9.66 -15.79 -4.63
C TYR A 334 -8.44 -16.39 -3.90
N ALA A 335 -7.59 -17.11 -4.63
CA ALA A 335 -6.23 -17.39 -4.19
C ALA A 335 -5.40 -16.08 -4.22
N TYR A 336 -4.38 -15.98 -3.39
CA TYR A 336 -3.48 -14.83 -3.37
C TYR A 336 -2.47 -14.88 -4.51
N GLU A 337 -1.87 -16.06 -4.72
CA GLU A 337 -0.93 -16.35 -5.79
C GLU A 337 -1.27 -17.68 -6.43
N VAL A 338 -1.04 -17.79 -7.76
CA VAL A 338 -1.20 -19.05 -8.52
C VAL A 338 -0.07 -19.19 -9.56
N ASP A 339 0.13 -20.43 -10.07
CA ASP A 339 1.17 -20.74 -11.05
C ASP A 339 0.62 -21.11 -12.46
N GLY A 340 -0.69 -21.30 -12.57
CA GLY A 340 -1.37 -21.74 -13.80
C GLY A 340 -1.31 -23.24 -14.04
N TYR A 341 -0.56 -24.03 -13.27
CA TYR A 341 -0.59 -25.49 -13.29
C TYR A 341 -1.67 -26.07 -12.38
N GLY A 342 -2.13 -25.31 -11.39
CA GLY A 342 -3.13 -25.69 -10.41
C GLY A 342 -2.67 -25.45 -8.96
N ASP A 343 -1.39 -25.14 -8.77
CA ASP A 343 -0.90 -24.78 -7.46
C ASP A 343 -1.28 -23.32 -7.10
N HIS A 344 -1.59 -23.10 -5.84
CA HIS A 344 -2.06 -21.83 -5.33
C HIS A 344 -1.67 -21.62 -3.88
N SER A 345 -1.75 -20.36 -3.43
CA SER A 345 -1.55 -19.98 -2.03
C SER A 345 -2.78 -19.25 -1.51
N PHE A 346 -3.27 -19.67 -0.35
CA PHE A 346 -4.28 -18.99 0.41
C PHE A 346 -3.63 -18.19 1.54
N MET A 347 -3.58 -16.89 1.39
CA MET A 347 -3.09 -15.91 2.35
C MET A 347 -3.56 -14.51 1.94
N ASP A 348 -3.17 -13.50 2.67
CA ASP A 348 -3.11 -12.11 2.19
C ASP A 348 -1.82 -11.45 2.70
N ASP A 349 -1.41 -10.37 2.06
CA ASP A 349 -0.34 -9.49 2.48
C ASP A 349 -0.94 -8.10 2.76
N ALA A 350 -0.44 -7.42 3.78
CA ALA A 350 -1.04 -6.18 4.27
C ALA A 350 -0.97 -5.00 3.30
N ASN A 351 -0.02 -4.98 2.36
CA ASN A 351 0.11 -3.90 1.39
C ASN A 351 -0.95 -4.00 0.29
N ALA A 352 -1.42 -2.83 -0.21
CA ALA A 352 -2.37 -2.76 -1.31
C ALA A 352 -1.62 -2.63 -2.67
N PRO A 353 -2.02 -3.41 -3.71
CA PRO A 353 -3.18 -4.31 -3.75
C PRO A 353 -3.00 -5.59 -2.94
N SER A 354 -4.00 -5.89 -2.13
CA SER A 354 -4.21 -7.13 -1.40
C SER A 354 -5.58 -7.69 -1.76
N LEU A 355 -5.88 -8.93 -1.39
CA LEU A 355 -7.23 -9.46 -1.57
C LEU A 355 -8.26 -8.65 -0.80
N LEU A 356 -7.90 -8.18 0.41
CA LEU A 356 -8.77 -7.32 1.21
C LEU A 356 -9.06 -5.98 0.53
N SER A 357 -8.10 -5.40 -0.17
CA SER A 357 -8.20 -4.06 -0.77
C SER A 357 -8.94 -4.02 -2.11
N LEU A 358 -9.37 -5.15 -2.66
CA LEU A 358 -9.98 -5.22 -4.00
C LEU A 358 -11.17 -4.26 -4.20
N PRO A 359 -12.12 -4.12 -3.25
CA PRO A 359 -13.21 -3.15 -3.41
C PRO A 359 -12.74 -1.69 -3.28
N TYR A 360 -11.75 -1.39 -2.45
CA TYR A 360 -11.18 -0.05 -2.34
C TYR A 360 -10.48 0.40 -3.65
N LEU A 361 -9.93 -0.56 -4.39
CA LEU A 361 -9.29 -0.34 -5.69
C LEU A 361 -10.27 -0.46 -6.87
N ASP A 362 -11.57 -0.57 -6.61
CA ASP A 362 -12.62 -0.74 -7.62
C ASP A 362 -12.43 -1.97 -8.53
N CYS A 363 -11.71 -3.00 -8.04
CA CYS A 363 -11.42 -4.22 -8.79
C CYS A 363 -12.61 -5.20 -8.79
N VAL A 364 -13.30 -5.30 -7.66
CA VAL A 364 -14.52 -6.11 -7.48
C VAL A 364 -15.52 -5.35 -6.60
N PRO A 365 -16.84 -5.55 -6.77
CA PRO A 365 -17.81 -4.96 -5.85
C PRO A 365 -17.72 -5.64 -4.46
N GLU A 366 -17.98 -4.89 -3.39
CA GLU A 366 -18.06 -5.46 -2.03
C GLU A 366 -19.07 -6.59 -1.90
N SER A 367 -20.13 -6.60 -2.73
CA SER A 367 -21.18 -7.62 -2.73
C SER A 367 -20.82 -8.89 -3.50
N ASP A 368 -19.64 -8.94 -4.15
CA ASP A 368 -19.18 -10.13 -4.85
C ASP A 368 -19.04 -11.31 -3.88
N GLN A 369 -19.66 -12.46 -4.21
CA GLN A 369 -19.71 -13.61 -3.29
C GLN A 369 -18.31 -14.25 -3.11
N VAL A 370 -17.50 -14.30 -4.17
CA VAL A 370 -16.13 -14.83 -4.10
C VAL A 370 -15.29 -13.95 -3.19
N TYR A 371 -15.45 -12.62 -3.31
CA TYR A 371 -14.79 -11.66 -2.41
C TYR A 371 -15.26 -11.81 -0.96
N GLN A 372 -16.57 -11.98 -0.71
CA GLN A 372 -17.07 -12.14 0.65
C GLN A 372 -16.55 -13.42 1.32
N ASN A 373 -16.47 -14.52 0.58
CA ASN A 373 -15.86 -15.76 1.04
C ASN A 373 -14.35 -15.55 1.34
N THR A 374 -13.65 -14.88 0.42
CA THR A 374 -12.25 -14.52 0.61
C THR A 374 -12.08 -13.69 1.88
N ARG A 375 -12.90 -12.65 2.07
CA ARG A 375 -12.83 -11.77 3.26
C ARG A 375 -13.06 -12.53 4.57
N GLN A 376 -13.95 -13.51 4.59
CA GLN A 376 -14.15 -14.37 5.77
C GLN A 376 -12.90 -15.20 6.08
N PHE A 377 -12.25 -15.77 5.05
CA PHE A 377 -10.98 -16.47 5.20
C PHE A 377 -9.89 -15.56 5.75
N LEU A 378 -9.76 -14.33 5.23
CA LEU A 378 -8.69 -13.40 5.59
C LEU A 378 -8.66 -13.05 7.09
N PHE A 379 -9.83 -13.01 7.75
CA PHE A 379 -9.96 -12.74 9.20
C PHE A 379 -10.17 -14.01 10.03
N SER A 380 -9.71 -15.14 9.54
CA SER A 380 -9.75 -16.43 10.25
C SER A 380 -8.34 -16.92 10.59
N GLY A 381 -8.25 -17.92 11.48
CA GLY A 381 -7.00 -18.58 11.80
C GLY A 381 -6.40 -19.40 10.62
N SER A 382 -7.11 -19.51 9.50
CA SER A 382 -6.61 -20.17 8.30
C SER A 382 -5.70 -19.27 7.45
N ASN A 383 -5.79 -17.93 7.62
CA ASN A 383 -4.84 -17.00 7.02
C ASN A 383 -3.56 -16.93 7.86
N PRO A 384 -2.40 -17.37 7.35
CA PRO A 384 -1.15 -17.41 8.12
C PRO A 384 -0.62 -16.03 8.54
N TYR A 385 -1.12 -14.96 7.92
CA TYR A 385 -0.73 -13.58 8.25
C TYR A 385 -1.83 -12.81 9.00
N TYR A 386 -2.89 -13.47 9.46
CA TYR A 386 -3.81 -12.87 10.40
C TYR A 386 -3.32 -13.04 11.83
N PHE A 387 -2.92 -11.97 12.46
CA PHE A 387 -2.39 -11.93 13.83
C PHE A 387 -3.41 -11.34 14.79
N LYS A 388 -3.38 -11.82 16.03
CA LYS A 388 -4.30 -11.37 17.07
C LYS A 388 -3.62 -11.45 18.44
N GLY A 389 -3.47 -10.31 19.10
CA GLY A 389 -2.86 -10.19 20.41
C GLY A 389 -3.52 -9.12 21.29
N ALA A 390 -2.80 -8.70 22.32
CA ALA A 390 -3.29 -7.72 23.28
C ALA A 390 -3.44 -6.30 22.70
N ALA A 391 -2.64 -5.97 21.66
CA ALA A 391 -2.67 -4.64 21.01
C ALA A 391 -3.68 -4.54 19.85
N GLY A 392 -4.28 -5.66 19.43
CA GLY A 392 -5.28 -5.69 18.37
C GLY A 392 -5.25 -6.95 17.52
N ASP A 393 -6.03 -6.91 16.42
CA ASP A 393 -6.05 -7.97 15.43
C ASP A 393 -6.04 -7.38 14.01
N GLY A 394 -5.31 -8.04 13.11
CA GLY A 394 -5.20 -7.58 11.72
C GLY A 394 -4.25 -8.41 10.88
N ILE A 395 -4.16 -8.04 9.60
CA ILE A 395 -3.28 -8.70 8.64
C ILE A 395 -1.90 -8.05 8.70
N GLY A 396 -0.87 -8.88 8.66
CA GLY A 396 0.52 -8.49 8.55
C GLY A 396 1.14 -8.89 7.22
N SER A 397 2.47 -8.89 7.17
CA SER A 397 3.25 -9.23 5.99
C SER A 397 4.49 -10.03 6.37
N ALA A 398 4.95 -10.91 5.47
CA ALA A 398 6.25 -11.57 5.60
C ALA A 398 7.39 -10.54 5.69
N HIS A 399 7.22 -9.40 5.05
CA HIS A 399 8.19 -8.30 4.98
C HIS A 399 8.66 -7.83 6.37
N THR A 400 7.73 -7.65 7.30
CA THR A 400 8.05 -7.19 8.67
C THR A 400 8.10 -8.32 9.70
N GLY A 401 7.83 -9.56 9.26
CA GLY A 401 7.87 -10.77 10.09
C GLY A 401 6.56 -11.09 10.80
N LEU A 402 6.55 -12.25 11.46
CA LEU A 402 5.36 -12.77 12.15
C LEU A 402 4.98 -11.95 13.38
N GLY A 403 3.69 -11.91 13.70
CA GLY A 403 3.14 -11.17 14.85
C GLY A 403 3.14 -9.64 14.66
N LYS A 404 3.36 -9.15 13.44
CA LYS A 404 3.35 -7.73 13.11
C LYS A 404 2.10 -7.39 12.29
N ILE A 405 1.26 -6.51 12.84
CA ILE A 405 0.03 -6.03 12.21
C ILE A 405 0.32 -4.72 11.49
N TRP A 406 -0.24 -4.55 10.29
CA TRP A 406 -0.05 -3.33 9.51
C TRP A 406 -1.27 -2.40 9.61
N PRO A 407 -1.08 -1.11 9.96
CA PRO A 407 -2.16 -0.12 9.97
C PRO A 407 -2.88 0.00 8.63
N ILE A 408 -2.18 -0.14 7.48
CA ILE A 408 -2.81 -0.14 6.15
C ILE A 408 -3.89 -1.23 6.05
N ALA A 409 -3.61 -2.46 6.52
CA ALA A 409 -4.59 -3.54 6.48
C ALA A 409 -5.80 -3.29 7.41
N ILE A 410 -5.59 -2.64 8.57
CA ILE A 410 -6.69 -2.23 9.46
C ILE A 410 -7.56 -1.16 8.77
N MET A 411 -6.94 -0.20 8.09
CA MET A 411 -7.65 0.80 7.30
C MET A 411 -8.43 0.16 6.14
N MET A 412 -7.84 -0.78 5.40
CA MET A 412 -8.53 -1.52 4.35
C MET A 412 -9.72 -2.33 4.90
N ARG A 413 -9.59 -2.92 6.10
CA ARG A 413 -10.71 -3.57 6.79
C ARG A 413 -11.87 -2.61 7.06
N ALA A 414 -11.56 -1.38 7.50
CA ALA A 414 -12.56 -0.35 7.72
C ALA A 414 -13.20 0.15 6.41
N PHE A 415 -12.39 0.40 5.37
CA PHE A 415 -12.87 0.82 4.04
C PHE A 415 -13.82 -0.17 3.38
N THR A 416 -13.62 -1.47 3.63
CA THR A 416 -14.38 -2.57 3.01
C THR A 416 -15.41 -3.19 3.95
N SER A 417 -15.75 -2.51 5.05
CA SER A 417 -16.74 -2.97 6.02
C SER A 417 -18.01 -2.10 6.00
N ARG A 418 -19.16 -2.77 6.06
CA ARG A 418 -20.46 -2.12 6.32
C ARG A 418 -20.87 -2.18 7.78
N ASN A 419 -20.14 -2.91 8.62
CA ASN A 419 -20.42 -3.12 10.01
C ASN A 419 -19.80 -2.02 10.87
N ASP A 420 -20.63 -1.18 11.48
CA ASP A 420 -20.18 -0.03 12.29
C ASP A 420 -19.34 -0.46 13.50
N ASN A 421 -19.64 -1.60 14.13
CA ASN A 421 -18.84 -2.11 15.24
C ASN A 421 -17.45 -2.57 14.77
N GLU A 422 -17.33 -3.10 13.57
CA GLU A 422 -16.03 -3.45 12.99
C GLU A 422 -15.21 -2.19 12.67
N ILE A 423 -15.84 -1.18 12.06
CA ILE A 423 -15.21 0.10 11.76
C ILE A 423 -14.73 0.79 13.04
N SER A 424 -15.59 0.86 14.07
CA SER A 424 -15.21 1.46 15.37
C SER A 424 -14.03 0.75 16.03
N ARG A 425 -13.98 -0.59 15.98
CA ARG A 425 -12.82 -1.35 16.46
C ARG A 425 -11.56 -1.03 15.67
N CYS A 426 -11.65 -0.93 14.34
CA CYS A 426 -10.52 -0.51 13.51
C CYS A 426 -10.01 0.88 13.92
N LEU A 427 -10.90 1.86 14.13
CA LEU A 427 -10.52 3.20 14.58
C LEU A 427 -9.83 3.17 15.95
N SER A 428 -10.38 2.45 16.94
CA SER A 428 -9.75 2.31 18.26
C SER A 428 -8.35 1.70 18.16
N THR A 429 -8.20 0.61 17.36
CA THR A 429 -6.90 -0.03 17.15
C THR A 429 -5.90 0.91 16.47
N LEU A 430 -6.34 1.71 15.49
CA LEU A 430 -5.46 2.70 14.82
C LEU A 430 -5.00 3.80 15.78
N VAL A 431 -5.88 4.28 16.67
CA VAL A 431 -5.51 5.25 17.71
C VAL A 431 -4.49 4.66 18.67
N GLU A 432 -4.77 3.47 19.21
CA GLU A 432 -3.89 2.79 20.19
C GLU A 432 -2.53 2.42 19.57
N SER A 433 -2.53 1.90 18.34
CA SER A 433 -1.30 1.50 17.64
C SER A 433 -0.42 2.65 17.20
N SER A 434 -0.92 3.89 17.22
CA SER A 434 -0.08 5.08 17.04
C SER A 434 0.93 5.27 18.17
N ALA A 435 0.74 4.59 19.29
CA ALA A 435 1.61 4.59 20.48
C ALA A 435 1.95 6.02 20.99
N GLY A 436 1.05 6.98 20.77
CA GLY A 436 1.24 8.38 21.15
C GLY A 436 2.24 9.17 20.29
N THR A 437 2.67 8.63 19.16
CA THR A 437 3.57 9.33 18.21
C THR A 437 2.83 10.39 17.39
N GLY A 438 1.52 10.21 17.20
CA GLY A 438 0.68 11.06 16.34
C GLY A 438 0.73 10.69 14.86
N PHE A 439 1.35 9.55 14.52
CA PHE A 439 1.50 9.05 13.16
C PHE A 439 1.17 7.55 13.05
N MET A 440 0.88 7.10 11.84
CA MET A 440 0.74 5.69 11.50
C MET A 440 2.12 5.09 11.19
N HIS A 441 2.37 3.92 11.75
CA HIS A 441 3.56 3.12 11.51
C HIS A 441 3.40 2.23 10.28
N GLU A 442 4.47 1.59 9.84
CA GLU A 442 4.41 0.54 8.83
C GLU A 442 3.77 -0.73 9.43
N SER A 443 4.29 -1.21 10.57
CA SER A 443 3.71 -2.32 11.33
C SER A 443 3.96 -2.15 12.83
N PHE A 444 3.16 -2.83 13.65
CA PHE A 444 3.31 -2.90 15.10
C PHE A 444 3.13 -4.34 15.61
N ASP A 445 3.70 -4.63 16.77
CA ASP A 445 3.62 -5.95 17.40
C ASP A 445 2.19 -6.20 17.94
N GLU A 446 1.64 -7.37 17.66
CA GLU A 446 0.27 -7.75 18.06
C GLU A 446 -0.02 -7.66 19.56
N ASN A 447 1.03 -7.69 20.42
CA ASN A 447 0.92 -7.64 21.87
C ASN A 447 1.41 -6.33 22.50
N ASP A 448 2.23 -5.54 21.78
CA ASP A 448 2.81 -4.29 22.30
C ASP A 448 2.88 -3.21 21.19
N PRO A 449 1.96 -2.25 21.15
CA PRO A 449 1.91 -1.23 20.09
C PRO A 449 3.13 -0.31 20.06
N LYS A 450 3.95 -0.30 21.15
CA LYS A 450 5.19 0.49 21.19
C LYS A 450 6.35 -0.16 20.43
N LYS A 451 6.20 -1.44 20.04
CA LYS A 451 7.16 -2.16 19.21
C LYS A 451 6.73 -2.12 17.76
N PHE A 452 7.09 -1.06 17.08
CA PHE A 452 6.75 -0.81 15.67
C PHE A 452 7.98 -0.77 14.76
N THR A 453 7.76 -1.06 13.49
CA THR A 453 8.70 -0.77 12.41
C THR A 453 8.37 0.61 11.85
N ARG A 454 9.36 1.37 11.41
CA ARG A 454 9.27 2.73 10.90
C ARG A 454 8.38 3.64 11.78
N SER A 455 8.96 4.66 12.38
CA SER A 455 8.25 5.57 13.31
C SER A 455 7.07 6.32 12.66
N TRP A 456 7.08 6.43 11.36
CA TRP A 456 6.00 6.95 10.52
C TRP A 456 6.14 6.40 9.10
N PHE A 457 5.01 6.19 8.43
CA PHE A 457 4.94 5.71 7.06
C PHE A 457 4.00 6.62 6.27
N ALA A 458 4.53 7.35 5.29
CA ALA A 458 3.80 8.44 4.64
C ALA A 458 2.51 7.96 3.96
N TRP A 459 2.54 6.81 3.30
CA TRP A 459 1.33 6.23 2.71
C TRP A 459 0.28 5.90 3.79
N ALA A 460 0.67 5.22 4.86
CA ALA A 460 -0.27 4.91 5.96
C ALA A 460 -0.86 6.18 6.58
N ASN A 461 -0.08 7.26 6.73
CA ASN A 461 -0.56 8.54 7.23
C ASN A 461 -1.65 9.14 6.33
N THR A 462 -1.41 9.25 5.04
CA THR A 462 -2.40 9.84 4.12
C THR A 462 -3.62 8.95 3.93
N LEU A 463 -3.45 7.63 3.91
CA LEU A 463 -4.56 6.68 3.85
C LEU A 463 -5.45 6.76 5.10
N PHE A 464 -4.86 6.96 6.29
CA PHE A 464 -5.62 7.24 7.50
C PHE A 464 -6.44 8.52 7.36
N GLY A 465 -5.83 9.58 6.81
CA GLY A 465 -6.55 10.82 6.52
C GLY A 465 -7.74 10.61 5.58
N GLU A 466 -7.56 9.82 4.51
CA GLU A 466 -8.63 9.44 3.59
C GLU A 466 -9.78 8.72 4.30
N LEU A 467 -9.44 7.74 5.15
CA LEU A 467 -10.44 7.00 5.93
C LEU A 467 -11.29 7.93 6.80
N ILE A 468 -10.64 8.84 7.53
CA ILE A 468 -11.35 9.78 8.40
C ILE A 468 -12.26 10.72 7.61
N ILE A 469 -11.78 11.27 6.48
CA ILE A 469 -12.60 12.14 5.61
C ILE A 469 -13.80 11.37 5.05
N ARG A 470 -13.61 10.12 4.63
CA ARG A 470 -14.70 9.29 4.15
C ARG A 470 -15.73 9.03 5.25
N LEU A 471 -15.28 8.64 6.43
CA LEU A 471 -16.19 8.39 7.57
C LEU A 471 -16.91 9.67 8.02
N GLN A 472 -16.25 10.82 8.01
CA GLN A 472 -16.88 12.10 8.32
C GLN A 472 -18.05 12.42 7.37
N LYS A 473 -17.93 12.04 6.09
CA LYS A 473 -18.98 12.24 5.08
C LYS A 473 -20.10 11.20 5.19
N GLU A 474 -19.73 9.93 5.36
CA GLU A 474 -20.67 8.80 5.25
C GLU A 474 -21.26 8.37 6.61
N LYS A 475 -20.48 8.43 7.70
CA LYS A 475 -20.80 7.91 9.03
C LYS A 475 -20.22 8.78 10.15
N PRO A 476 -20.54 10.09 10.22
CA PRO A 476 -19.90 11.03 11.16
C PRO A 476 -20.07 10.61 12.63
N TYR A 477 -21.15 9.89 12.97
CA TYR A 477 -21.40 9.38 14.31
C TYR A 477 -20.35 8.37 14.82
N LEU A 478 -19.52 7.80 13.94
CA LEU A 478 -18.42 6.91 14.33
C LEU A 478 -17.16 7.66 14.77
N LEU A 479 -17.13 8.98 14.59
CA LEU A 479 -15.99 9.83 14.95
C LEU A 479 -16.20 10.58 16.26
N SER A 480 -17.35 10.36 16.94
CA SER A 480 -17.70 11.01 18.19
C SER A 480 -17.08 10.34 19.42
#